data_180b94a02b9346e19ac44cca32068881
#
_entry.id   180b94a02b9346e19ac44cca32068881
#
_cell.length_a   1.000
_cell.length_b   1.000
_cell.length_c   1.000
_cell.angle_alpha   90.00
_cell.angle_beta   90.00
_cell.angle_gamma   90.00
#
_symmetry.space_group_name_H-M   'P 1'
#
loop_
_entity.id
_entity.type
_entity.pdbx_description
1 polymer ?
#
loop_
_entity_poly.entity_id
_entity_poly.type
_entity_poly.pdbx_seq_one_letter_code
_entity_poly.pdbx_strand_id
1 'polypeptide(L)'
;MMVLVATETASLSSFALAGFRKRHRVGTEGALKYVLFGAASSAVMVYGMSLVYGAVGSLGLAEVGIAASKSLSPLLAVGLLGMFAGIAFKLSAVPLHFWCPAGFHGARFEVTPFLGVAGRGAAVTLLLLALLSRVLAQLFLDLILLEVLFQQVVAH
;
A
#
# COMPACT_ATOMS: atom_id res chain seq x y z
N MET A 1 2.56 8.43 6.69
CA MET A 1 1.92 8.06 7.99
C MET A 1 0.40 8.00 7.92
N MET A 2 -0.31 9.03 7.49
CA MET A 2 -1.81 9.03 7.41
C MET A 2 -2.38 7.83 6.64
N VAL A 3 -1.79 7.51 5.48
CA VAL A 3 -2.20 6.36 4.66
C VAL A 3 -2.09 5.04 5.42
N LEU A 4 -1.00 4.83 6.17
CA LEU A 4 -0.82 3.63 7.01
C LEU A 4 -1.94 3.53 8.05
N VAL A 5 -2.19 4.61 8.82
CA VAL A 5 -3.22 4.61 9.85
C VAL A 5 -4.60 4.32 9.25
N ALA A 6 -4.94 4.93 8.11
CA ALA A 6 -6.21 4.70 7.44
C ALA A 6 -6.36 3.23 6.98
N THR A 7 -5.32 2.66 6.36
CA THR A 7 -5.34 1.26 5.90
C THR A 7 -5.39 0.26 7.06
N GLU A 8 -4.70 0.52 8.16
CA GLU A 8 -4.75 -0.36 9.33
C GLU A 8 -6.09 -0.28 10.06
N THR A 9 -6.70 0.90 10.18
CA THR A 9 -8.05 1.05 10.74
C THR A 9 -9.08 0.27 9.92
N ALA A 10 -9.01 0.35 8.60
CA ALA A 10 -9.86 -0.44 7.71
C ALA A 10 -9.60 -1.96 7.84
N SER A 11 -8.35 -2.37 8.04
CA SER A 11 -7.98 -3.77 8.24
C SER A 11 -8.55 -4.34 9.54
N LEU A 12 -8.46 -3.61 10.64
CA LEU A 12 -9.02 -4.04 11.93
C LEU A 12 -10.53 -4.28 11.86
N SER A 13 -11.26 -3.38 11.19
CA SER A 13 -12.71 -3.55 10.96
C SER A 13 -13.00 -4.82 10.11
N SER A 14 -12.20 -5.06 9.08
CA SER A 14 -12.36 -6.24 8.21
C SER A 14 -12.05 -7.55 8.93
N PHE A 15 -11.07 -7.56 9.85
CA PHE A 15 -10.75 -8.71 10.69
C PHE A 15 -11.92 -9.08 11.61
N ALA A 16 -12.55 -8.06 12.24
CA ALA A 16 -13.72 -8.26 13.10
C ALA A 16 -14.90 -8.85 12.30
N LEU A 17 -15.14 -8.34 11.10
CA LEU A 17 -16.20 -8.84 10.21
C LEU A 17 -15.93 -10.27 9.74
N ALA A 18 -14.70 -10.62 9.37
CA ALA A 18 -14.33 -11.98 8.99
C ALA A 18 -14.57 -12.98 10.12
N GLY A 19 -14.29 -12.57 11.38
CA GLY A 19 -14.46 -13.40 12.58
C GLY A 19 -15.85 -13.38 13.20
N PHE A 20 -16.85 -12.78 12.58
CA PHE A 20 -18.18 -12.59 13.19
C PHE A 20 -18.92 -13.90 13.48
N ARG A 21 -18.62 -14.97 12.74
CA ARG A 21 -19.20 -16.34 12.94
C ARG A 21 -18.47 -17.15 14.00
N LYS A 22 -18.53 -16.76 15.24
CA LYS A 22 -17.80 -17.38 16.38
C LYS A 22 -18.07 -18.88 16.59
N ARG A 23 -19.22 -19.40 16.18
CA ARG A 23 -19.62 -20.82 16.39
C ARG A 23 -19.25 -21.74 15.21
N HIS A 24 -18.66 -21.20 14.15
CA HIS A 24 -18.31 -21.99 12.97
C HIS A 24 -16.80 -22.18 12.91
N ARG A 25 -16.32 -23.42 13.10
CA ARG A 25 -14.89 -23.75 13.21
C ARG A 25 -14.06 -23.26 12.02
N VAL A 26 -14.57 -23.46 10.81
CA VAL A 26 -13.93 -23.00 9.56
C VAL A 26 -13.87 -21.47 9.49
N GLY A 27 -14.93 -20.78 9.94
CA GLY A 27 -14.95 -19.30 9.98
C GLY A 27 -13.94 -18.74 10.95
N THR A 28 -13.83 -19.32 12.14
CA THR A 28 -12.86 -18.88 13.15
C THR A 28 -11.42 -19.14 12.69
N GLU A 29 -11.15 -20.27 12.07
CA GLU A 29 -9.83 -20.60 11.52
C GLU A 29 -9.44 -19.65 10.38
N GLY A 30 -10.35 -19.37 9.46
CA GLY A 30 -10.14 -18.44 8.36
C GLY A 30 -9.86 -17.01 8.85
N ALA A 31 -10.64 -16.54 9.84
CA ALA A 31 -10.45 -15.25 10.46
C ALA A 31 -9.09 -15.17 11.20
N LEU A 32 -8.70 -16.20 11.92
CA LEU A 32 -7.42 -16.25 12.63
C LEU A 32 -6.25 -16.20 11.64
N LYS A 33 -6.28 -16.96 10.56
CA LYS A 33 -5.27 -16.90 9.49
C LYS A 33 -5.20 -15.50 8.90
N TYR A 34 -6.34 -14.87 8.60
CA TYR A 34 -6.40 -13.53 8.05
C TYR A 34 -5.76 -12.49 8.98
N VAL A 35 -6.06 -12.53 10.28
CA VAL A 35 -5.47 -11.63 11.28
C VAL A 35 -3.97 -11.84 11.41
N LEU A 36 -3.51 -13.10 11.55
CA LEU A 36 -2.08 -13.40 11.74
C LEU A 36 -1.24 -12.96 10.55
N PHE A 37 -1.65 -13.32 9.34
CA PHE A 37 -0.93 -12.91 8.14
C PHE A 37 -1.05 -11.42 7.86
N GLY A 38 -2.21 -10.81 8.18
CA GLY A 38 -2.40 -9.38 8.10
C GLY A 38 -1.47 -8.61 9.03
N ALA A 39 -1.39 -9.01 10.29
CA ALA A 39 -0.49 -8.41 11.27
C ALA A 39 1.00 -8.56 10.89
N ALA A 40 1.40 -9.75 10.43
CA ALA A 40 2.77 -9.97 9.95
C ALA A 40 3.12 -9.08 8.75
N SER A 41 2.21 -8.97 7.79
CA SER A 41 2.38 -8.10 6.62
C SER A 41 2.47 -6.62 7.00
N SER A 42 1.64 -6.16 7.93
CA SER A 42 1.69 -4.80 8.45
C SER A 42 3.00 -4.51 9.19
N ALA A 43 3.50 -5.46 9.97
CA ALA A 43 4.78 -5.33 10.64
C ALA A 43 5.95 -5.17 9.64
N VAL A 44 5.96 -5.97 8.56
CA VAL A 44 6.95 -5.85 7.48
C VAL A 44 6.84 -4.49 6.79
N MET A 45 5.62 -4.00 6.55
CA MET A 45 5.38 -2.69 5.93
C MET A 45 5.90 -1.54 6.83
N VAL A 46 5.60 -1.57 8.12
CA VAL A 46 6.07 -0.55 9.10
C VAL A 46 7.60 -0.58 9.20
N TYR A 47 8.19 -1.77 9.25
CA TYR A 47 9.64 -1.92 9.25
C TYR A 47 10.26 -1.35 7.96
N GLY A 48 9.66 -1.64 6.79
CA GLY A 48 10.06 -1.06 5.52
C GLY A 48 9.99 0.48 5.53
N MET A 49 8.92 1.07 6.09
CA MET A 49 8.80 2.53 6.26
C MET A 49 9.90 3.10 7.17
N SER A 50 10.27 2.40 8.22
CA SER A 50 11.38 2.80 9.11
C SER A 50 12.72 2.85 8.36
N LEU A 51 13.01 1.85 7.51
CA LEU A 51 14.21 1.83 6.68
C LEU A 51 14.23 2.95 5.64
N VAL A 52 13.08 3.22 5.00
CA VAL A 52 12.94 4.35 4.06
C VAL A 52 13.17 5.67 4.76
N TYR A 53 12.59 5.86 5.95
CA TYR A 53 12.82 7.05 6.75
C TYR A 53 14.30 7.21 7.15
N GLY A 54 14.94 6.14 7.54
CA GLY A 54 16.38 6.14 7.87
C GLY A 54 17.27 6.50 6.67
N ALA A 55 16.85 6.14 5.44
CA ALA A 55 17.60 6.42 4.22
C ALA A 55 17.37 7.85 3.67
N VAL A 56 16.15 8.36 3.79
CA VAL A 56 15.71 9.60 3.10
C VAL A 56 15.47 10.75 4.09
N GLY A 57 15.21 10.44 5.37
CA GLY A 57 14.81 11.41 6.39
C GLY A 57 13.35 11.85 6.30
N SER A 58 12.59 11.31 5.35
CA SER A 58 11.17 11.63 5.12
C SER A 58 10.39 10.42 4.62
N LEU A 59 9.08 10.44 4.87
CA LEU A 59 8.10 9.48 4.33
C LEU A 59 7.17 10.12 3.29
N GLY A 60 7.50 11.32 2.82
CA GLY A 60 6.78 11.97 1.73
C GLY A 60 6.98 11.20 0.43
N LEU A 61 5.89 10.83 -0.26
CA LEU A 61 5.96 10.05 -1.51
C LEU A 61 6.78 10.74 -2.60
N ALA A 62 6.72 12.07 -2.68
CA ALA A 62 7.50 12.85 -3.62
C ALA A 62 9.00 12.79 -3.30
N GLU A 63 9.37 12.97 -2.04
CA GLU A 63 10.76 12.99 -1.57
C GLU A 63 11.40 11.60 -1.70
N VAL A 64 10.69 10.55 -1.31
CA VAL A 64 11.11 9.16 -1.50
C VAL A 64 11.29 8.86 -2.99
N GLY A 65 10.40 9.37 -3.83
CA GLY A 65 10.49 9.21 -5.27
C GLY A 65 11.72 9.88 -5.88
N ILE A 66 12.03 11.09 -5.46
CA ILE A 66 13.24 11.83 -5.90
C ILE A 66 14.50 11.11 -5.40
N ALA A 67 14.52 10.65 -4.15
CA ALA A 67 15.65 9.90 -3.62
C ALA A 67 15.89 8.59 -4.38
N ALA A 68 14.84 7.85 -4.69
CA ALA A 68 14.92 6.60 -5.46
C ALA A 68 15.40 6.80 -6.90
N SER A 69 15.08 7.95 -7.51
CA SER A 69 15.54 8.27 -8.87
C SER A 69 17.00 8.73 -8.93
N LYS A 70 17.52 9.34 -7.86
CA LYS A 70 18.91 9.80 -7.78
C LYS A 70 19.89 8.67 -7.48
N SER A 71 19.60 7.87 -6.46
CA SER A 71 20.43 6.73 -6.06
C SER A 71 19.61 5.72 -5.25
N LEU A 72 19.53 4.50 -5.74
CA LEU A 72 18.88 3.42 -5.04
C LEU A 72 19.87 2.75 -4.08
N SER A 73 19.99 3.30 -2.85
CA SER A 73 20.82 2.64 -1.82
C SER A 73 20.18 1.28 -1.44
N PRO A 74 21.02 0.27 -1.03
CA PRO A 74 20.48 -1.03 -0.60
C PRO A 74 19.46 -0.90 0.53
N LEU A 75 19.66 0.02 1.46
CA LEU A 75 18.73 0.30 2.56
C LEU A 75 17.38 0.79 2.06
N LEU A 76 17.39 1.73 1.11
CA LEU A 76 16.17 2.26 0.49
C LEU A 76 15.45 1.17 -0.31
N ALA A 77 16.18 0.33 -1.05
CA ALA A 77 15.60 -0.75 -1.83
C ALA A 77 14.88 -1.78 -0.93
N VAL A 78 15.51 -2.23 0.15
CA VAL A 78 14.89 -3.16 1.11
C VAL A 78 13.69 -2.52 1.79
N GLY A 79 13.75 -1.24 2.16
CA GLY A 79 12.64 -0.50 2.73
C GLY A 79 11.43 -0.41 1.79
N LEU A 80 11.66 -0.09 0.52
CA LEU A 80 10.62 -0.03 -0.51
C LEU A 80 9.99 -1.41 -0.76
N LEU A 81 10.81 -2.48 -0.80
CA LEU A 81 10.31 -3.85 -0.93
C LEU A 81 9.43 -4.26 0.25
N GLY A 82 9.79 -3.88 1.48
CA GLY A 82 8.96 -4.11 2.67
C GLY A 82 7.61 -3.38 2.60
N MET A 83 7.61 -2.12 2.18
CA MET A 83 6.37 -1.36 1.95
C MET A 83 5.51 -1.99 0.86
N PHE A 84 6.13 -2.40 -0.25
CA PHE A 84 5.43 -3.04 -1.35
C PHE A 84 4.83 -4.40 -0.95
N ALA A 85 5.53 -5.19 -0.13
CA ALA A 85 5.02 -6.46 0.40
C ALA A 85 3.72 -6.27 1.21
N GLY A 86 3.64 -5.22 2.05
CA GLY A 86 2.43 -4.88 2.78
C GLY A 86 1.24 -4.53 1.89
N ILE A 87 1.47 -3.74 0.83
CA ILE A 87 0.45 -3.39 -0.16
C ILE A 87 0.03 -4.63 -0.97
N ALA A 88 0.99 -5.46 -1.39
CA ALA A 88 0.74 -6.68 -2.14
C ALA A 88 -0.11 -7.68 -1.35
N PHE A 89 0.09 -7.80 -0.04
CA PHE A 89 -0.77 -8.59 0.83
C PHE A 89 -2.22 -8.06 0.82
N LYS A 90 -2.43 -6.75 0.93
CA LYS A 90 -3.76 -6.13 0.91
C LYS A 90 -4.46 -6.30 -0.45
N LEU A 91 -3.70 -6.29 -1.54
CA LEU A 91 -4.19 -6.62 -2.88
C LEU A 91 -4.42 -8.12 -3.09
N SER A 92 -3.97 -8.96 -2.16
CA SER A 92 -3.94 -10.41 -2.34
C SER A 92 -3.14 -10.84 -3.58
N ALA A 93 -2.06 -10.12 -3.86
CA ALA A 93 -1.19 -10.42 -5.00
C ALA A 93 -0.36 -11.69 -4.74
N VAL A 94 -0.06 -12.44 -5.80
CA VAL A 94 0.83 -13.60 -5.72
C VAL A 94 2.25 -13.15 -5.34
N PRO A 95 2.91 -13.79 -4.37
CA PRO A 95 2.58 -15.01 -3.64
C PRO A 95 1.76 -14.82 -2.34
N LEU A 96 1.41 -13.60 -1.95
CA LEU A 96 0.80 -13.27 -0.65
C LEU A 96 -0.73 -13.48 -0.59
N HIS A 97 -1.30 -14.27 -1.48
CA HIS A 97 -2.75 -14.51 -1.61
C HIS A 97 -3.28 -15.73 -0.81
N PHE A 98 -2.41 -16.51 -0.18
CA PHE A 98 -2.75 -17.80 0.45
C PHE A 98 -3.76 -17.70 1.61
N TRP A 99 -3.96 -16.53 2.18
CA TRP A 99 -5.00 -16.29 3.19
C TRP A 99 -6.41 -16.19 2.60
N CYS A 100 -6.54 -15.80 1.32
CA CYS A 100 -7.83 -15.53 0.67
C CYS A 100 -8.80 -16.71 0.67
N PRO A 101 -8.41 -17.92 0.24
CA PRO A 101 -9.33 -19.05 0.21
C PRO A 101 -9.91 -19.36 1.59
N ALA A 102 -9.06 -19.35 2.63
CA ALA A 102 -9.49 -19.62 4.01
C ALA A 102 -10.37 -18.49 4.57
N GLY A 103 -10.01 -17.23 4.30
CA GLY A 103 -10.76 -16.05 4.75
C GLY A 103 -12.16 -15.98 4.12
N PHE A 104 -12.25 -16.19 2.81
CA PHE A 104 -13.53 -16.11 2.09
C PHE A 104 -14.45 -17.30 2.35
N HIS A 105 -13.90 -18.51 2.47
CA HIS A 105 -14.69 -19.69 2.76
C HIS A 105 -15.26 -19.68 4.19
N GLY A 106 -14.56 -19.07 5.13
CA GLY A 106 -14.99 -18.95 6.52
C GLY A 106 -15.97 -17.80 6.78
N ALA A 107 -15.96 -16.75 5.97
CA ALA A 107 -16.79 -15.56 6.14
C ALA A 107 -18.27 -15.83 5.77
N ARG A 108 -19.17 -14.96 6.28
CA ARG A 108 -20.57 -14.96 5.84
C ARG A 108 -20.68 -14.50 4.39
N PHE A 109 -21.71 -14.99 3.70
CA PHE A 109 -21.96 -14.63 2.30
C PHE A 109 -22.04 -13.11 2.08
N GLU A 110 -22.62 -12.36 3.02
CA GLU A 110 -22.75 -10.91 2.94
C GLU A 110 -21.41 -10.18 3.17
N VAL A 111 -20.49 -10.78 3.93
CA VAL A 111 -19.19 -10.20 4.29
C VAL A 111 -18.14 -10.46 3.21
N THR A 112 -18.25 -11.57 2.49
CA THR A 112 -17.29 -12.00 1.45
C THR A 112 -17.11 -10.94 0.34
N PRO A 113 -18.19 -10.37 -0.27
CA PRO A 113 -18.05 -9.30 -1.27
C PRO A 113 -17.40 -8.04 -0.69
N PHE A 114 -17.75 -7.67 0.54
CA PHE A 114 -17.14 -6.52 1.22
C PHE A 114 -15.63 -6.71 1.40
N LEU A 115 -15.18 -7.85 1.90
CA LEU A 115 -13.75 -8.16 2.03
C LEU A 115 -13.03 -8.18 0.67
N GLY A 116 -13.71 -8.69 -0.37
CA GLY A 116 -13.18 -8.78 -1.72
C GLY A 116 -13.01 -7.42 -2.40
N VAL A 117 -13.95 -6.51 -2.22
CA VAL A 117 -14.00 -5.22 -2.93
C VAL A 117 -13.39 -4.08 -2.12
N ALA A 118 -13.79 -3.90 -0.86
CA ALA A 118 -13.38 -2.74 -0.07
C ALA A 118 -11.88 -2.72 0.22
N GLY A 119 -11.30 -3.83 0.66
CA GLY A 119 -9.87 -3.92 0.97
C GLY A 119 -8.98 -3.75 -0.26
N ARG A 120 -9.35 -4.40 -1.36
CA ARG A 120 -8.60 -4.34 -2.63
C ARG A 120 -8.80 -2.99 -3.33
N GLY A 121 -10.02 -2.45 -3.33
CA GLY A 121 -10.34 -1.15 -3.89
C GLY A 121 -9.53 -0.03 -3.25
N ALA A 122 -9.41 -0.02 -1.93
CA ALA A 122 -8.58 0.94 -1.21
C ALA A 122 -7.09 0.83 -1.60
N ALA A 123 -6.55 -0.38 -1.70
CA ALA A 123 -5.15 -0.59 -2.08
C ALA A 123 -4.87 -0.21 -3.55
N VAL A 124 -5.80 -0.51 -4.48
CA VAL A 124 -5.72 -0.08 -5.88
C VAL A 124 -5.80 1.45 -5.98
N THR A 125 -6.72 2.08 -5.25
CA THR A 125 -6.85 3.55 -5.23
C THR A 125 -5.58 4.21 -4.74
N LEU A 126 -4.93 3.67 -3.69
CA LEU A 126 -3.64 4.17 -3.21
C LEU A 126 -2.54 4.05 -4.26
N LEU A 127 -2.48 2.92 -4.96
CA LEU A 127 -1.51 2.69 -6.02
C LEU A 127 -1.73 3.66 -7.20
N LEU A 128 -2.97 3.84 -7.61
CA LEU A 128 -3.35 4.79 -8.66
C LEU A 128 -3.05 6.24 -8.27
N LEU A 129 -3.34 6.64 -7.03
CA LEU A 129 -2.99 7.98 -6.53
C LEU A 129 -1.49 8.21 -6.52
N ALA A 130 -0.69 7.22 -6.11
CA ALA A 130 0.76 7.31 -6.14
C ALA A 130 1.31 7.43 -7.57
N LEU A 131 0.77 6.70 -8.52
CA LEU A 131 1.12 6.78 -9.93
C LEU A 131 0.68 8.11 -10.56
N LEU A 132 -0.57 8.52 -10.30
CA LEU A 132 -1.13 9.76 -10.84
C LEU A 132 -0.40 11.00 -10.32
N SER A 133 -0.01 11.02 -9.05
CA SER A 133 0.79 12.11 -8.48
C SER A 133 2.15 12.25 -9.16
N ARG A 134 2.77 11.12 -9.57
CA ARG A 134 4.03 11.12 -10.35
C ARG A 134 3.84 11.70 -11.74
N VAL A 135 2.79 11.26 -12.46
CA VAL A 135 2.49 11.74 -13.81
C VAL A 135 2.16 13.23 -13.81
N LEU A 136 1.34 13.69 -12.85
CA LEU A 136 1.00 15.11 -12.72
C LEU A 136 2.22 15.97 -12.35
N ALA A 137 3.08 15.49 -11.44
CA ALA A 137 4.31 16.20 -11.08
C ALA A 137 5.28 16.31 -12.28
N GLN A 138 5.39 15.25 -13.09
CA GLN A 138 6.20 15.26 -14.30
C GLN A 138 5.68 16.26 -15.34
N LEU A 139 4.38 16.22 -15.63
CA LEU A 139 3.73 17.16 -16.55
C LEU A 139 3.89 18.63 -16.11
N PHE A 140 3.82 18.89 -14.81
CA PHE A 140 3.99 20.23 -14.25
C PHE A 140 5.45 20.71 -14.40
N LEU A 141 6.42 19.84 -14.15
CA LEU A 141 7.84 20.13 -14.38
C LEU A 141 8.15 20.41 -15.86
N ASP A 142 7.59 19.60 -16.76
CA ASP A 142 7.79 19.78 -18.20
C ASP A 142 7.19 21.11 -18.71
N LEU A 143 6.02 21.51 -18.17
CA LEU A 143 5.41 22.80 -18.46
C LEU A 143 6.28 23.98 -17.97
N ILE A 144 6.80 23.90 -16.73
CA ILE A 144 7.70 24.95 -16.20
C ILE A 144 8.98 25.06 -17.03
N LEU A 145 9.58 23.92 -17.40
CA LEU A 145 10.77 23.91 -18.24
C LEU A 145 10.51 24.52 -19.62
N LEU A 146 9.35 24.23 -20.22
CA LEU A 146 8.93 24.82 -21.49
C LEU A 146 8.79 26.35 -21.39
N GLU A 147 8.19 26.83 -20.29
CA GLU A 147 8.00 28.26 -20.04
C GLU A 147 9.34 29.00 -19.84
N VAL A 148 10.26 28.41 -19.08
CA VAL A 148 11.62 28.95 -18.88
C VAL A 148 12.39 28.98 -20.18
N LEU A 149 12.34 27.92 -20.99
CA LEU A 149 12.97 27.88 -22.30
C LEU A 149 12.39 28.93 -23.25
N PHE A 150 11.06 29.13 -23.24
CA PHE A 150 10.39 30.13 -24.05
C PHE A 150 10.82 31.55 -23.66
N GLN A 151 10.93 31.85 -22.36
CA GLN A 151 11.44 33.15 -21.89
C GLN A 151 12.90 33.40 -22.29
N GLN A 152 13.75 32.37 -22.28
CA GLN A 152 15.14 32.51 -22.76
C GLN A 152 15.22 32.79 -24.26
N VAL A 153 14.36 32.17 -25.06
CA VAL A 153 14.32 32.39 -26.51
C VAL A 153 13.78 33.77 -26.89
N VAL A 154 12.83 34.31 -26.11
CA VAL A 154 12.23 35.64 -26.36
C VAL A 154 13.15 36.79 -25.86
N ALA A 155 14.07 36.51 -24.92
CA ALA A 155 15.00 37.47 -24.37
C ALA A 155 16.28 37.68 -25.23
N HIS A 156 16.48 36.89 -26.27
CA HIS A 156 17.52 37.01 -27.31
C HIS A 156 16.95 37.47 -28.64
#